data_209201f1f323bdcc590d1e8b73309c24
#
_entry.id   209201f1f323bdcc590d1e8b73309c24
#
_cell.length_a   1.000
_cell.length_b   1.000
_cell.length_c   1.000
_cell.angle_alpha   90.00
_cell.angle_beta   90.00
_cell.angle_gamma   90.00
#
_symmetry.space_group_name_H-M   'P 1'
#
loop_
_entity.id
_entity.type
_entity.pdbx_description
1 polymer ?
#
loop_
_entity_poly.entity_id
_entity_poly.type
_entity_poly.pdbx_seq_one_letter_code
_entity_poly.pdbx_strand_id
1 'polypeptide(L)'
;MSGENRKIIVTDRANRQKDDFYQTPEWVTRVLLGFHKFDGEIWEPAAGRGDMAEVLKKAGYEVYATDLVNRGYCPAGIDFLLETMRAQNIVTNPPFNLAYEFMEKGLELAERSLALLLPI
;
A
#
# COMPACT_ATOMS: atom_id res chain seq x y z
N MET A 1 -12.84 19.35 4.40
CA MET A 1 -11.41 19.45 4.79
C MET A 1 -10.77 20.60 4.05
N SER A 2 -9.98 21.37 4.73
CA SER A 2 -9.32 22.53 4.13
C SER A 2 -8.11 22.12 3.30
N GLY A 3 -7.74 22.93 2.28
CA GLY A 3 -6.54 22.69 1.49
C GLY A 3 -5.26 22.84 2.29
N GLU A 4 -5.28 23.63 3.36
CA GLU A 4 -4.13 23.80 4.24
C GLU A 4 -3.77 22.51 4.95
N ASN A 5 -4.77 21.80 5.47
CA ASN A 5 -4.54 20.51 6.12
C ASN A 5 -3.95 19.50 5.16
N ARG A 6 -4.40 19.51 3.90
CA ARG A 6 -3.84 18.63 2.88
C ARG A 6 -2.38 18.98 2.59
N LYS A 7 -2.03 20.27 2.54
CA LYS A 7 -0.64 20.68 2.33
C LYS A 7 0.27 20.19 3.44
N ILE A 8 -0.17 20.31 4.68
CA ILE A 8 0.60 19.86 5.84
C ILE A 8 0.82 18.34 5.75
N ILE A 9 -0.23 17.59 5.42
CA ILE A 9 -0.13 16.14 5.27
C ILE A 9 0.87 15.79 4.18
N VAL A 10 0.82 16.45 3.02
CA VAL A 10 1.75 16.20 1.92
C VAL A 10 3.18 16.49 2.34
N THR A 11 3.43 17.60 3.04
CA THR A 11 4.77 17.98 3.49
C THR A 11 5.35 16.97 4.45
N ASP A 12 4.58 16.53 5.41
CA ASP A 12 5.04 15.56 6.43
C ASP A 12 5.12 14.14 5.89
N ARG A 13 4.38 13.85 4.83
CA ARG A 13 4.18 12.47 4.37
C ARG A 13 5.49 11.76 4.06
N ALA A 14 6.41 12.42 3.34
CA ALA A 14 7.68 11.80 2.98
C ALA A 14 8.50 11.46 4.21
N ASN A 15 8.55 12.35 5.20
CA ASN A 15 9.27 12.11 6.44
C ASN A 15 8.62 11.00 7.24
N ARG A 16 7.29 11.03 7.36
CA ARG A 16 6.55 10.01 8.07
C ARG A 16 6.67 8.66 7.39
N GLN A 17 6.68 8.64 6.05
CA GLN A 17 6.86 7.42 5.28
C GLN A 17 8.19 6.75 5.64
N LYS A 18 9.24 7.52 5.85
CA LYS A 18 10.54 6.99 6.27
C LYS A 18 10.50 6.48 7.70
N ASP A 19 9.87 7.23 8.59
CA ASP A 19 9.82 6.92 10.01
C ASP A 19 8.85 5.78 10.31
N ASP A 20 7.78 5.69 9.54
CA ASP A 20 6.71 4.71 9.75
C ASP A 20 6.92 3.42 8.97
N PHE A 21 8.11 3.26 8.36
CA PHE A 21 8.37 2.05 7.62
C PHE A 21 8.38 0.85 8.55
N TYR A 22 7.54 -0.12 8.22
CA TYR A 22 7.38 -1.32 9.01
C TYR A 22 7.44 -2.54 8.11
N GLN A 23 8.35 -3.44 8.41
CA GLN A 23 8.47 -4.68 7.63
C GLN A 23 7.34 -5.63 8.01
N THR A 24 6.61 -6.09 7.02
CA THR A 24 5.49 -6.99 7.25
C THR A 24 6.01 -8.42 7.37
N PRO A 25 5.83 -9.07 8.53
CA PRO A 25 6.21 -10.49 8.65
C PRO A 25 5.45 -11.33 7.61
N GLU A 26 6.13 -12.33 7.07
CA GLU A 26 5.55 -13.17 6.02
C GLU A 26 4.24 -13.81 6.45
N TRP A 27 4.14 -14.26 7.69
CA TRP A 27 2.95 -14.95 8.17
C TRP A 27 1.69 -14.08 8.12
N VAL A 28 1.85 -12.76 8.24
CA VAL A 28 0.72 -11.84 8.19
C VAL A 28 0.04 -11.90 6.82
N THR A 29 0.85 -11.83 5.76
CA THR A 29 0.32 -11.91 4.39
C THR A 29 -0.28 -13.29 4.13
N ARG A 30 0.33 -14.34 4.67
CA ARG A 30 -0.21 -15.69 4.53
C ARG A 30 -1.56 -15.85 5.21
N VAL A 31 -1.75 -15.22 6.37
CA VAL A 31 -3.05 -15.22 7.04
C VAL A 31 -4.11 -14.55 6.17
N LEU A 32 -3.76 -13.40 5.58
CA LEU A 32 -4.67 -12.72 4.66
C LEU A 32 -5.10 -13.64 3.52
N LEU A 33 -4.14 -14.34 2.91
CA LEU A 33 -4.42 -15.25 1.80
C LEU A 33 -5.26 -16.46 2.23
N GLY A 34 -5.24 -16.82 3.51
CA GLY A 34 -6.09 -17.85 4.06
C GLY A 34 -7.55 -17.43 4.19
N PHE A 35 -7.80 -16.13 4.28
CA PHE A 35 -9.15 -15.59 4.43
C PHE A 35 -9.74 -15.06 3.13
N HIS A 36 -8.90 -14.66 2.19
CA HIS A 36 -9.39 -14.00 0.99
C HIS A 36 -8.60 -14.41 -0.25
N LYS A 37 -9.31 -14.82 -1.28
CA LYS A 37 -8.73 -15.12 -2.57
C LYS A 37 -8.97 -13.92 -3.49
N PHE A 38 -7.89 -13.33 -3.98
CA PHE A 38 -7.98 -12.20 -4.89
C PHE A 38 -8.26 -12.69 -6.31
N ASP A 39 -9.06 -11.95 -7.03
CA ASP A 39 -9.35 -12.23 -8.42
C ASP A 39 -8.71 -11.13 -9.27
N GLY A 40 -7.64 -11.46 -9.97
CA GLY A 40 -6.92 -10.53 -10.81
C GLY A 40 -5.62 -10.04 -10.19
N GLU A 41 -5.05 -9.04 -10.81
CA GLU A 41 -3.77 -8.47 -10.37
C GLU A 41 -3.90 -7.68 -9.08
N ILE A 42 -2.77 -7.52 -8.41
CA ILE A 42 -2.69 -6.79 -7.13
C ILE A 42 -1.69 -5.65 -7.26
N TRP A 43 -2.08 -4.48 -6.80
CA TRP A 43 -1.18 -3.35 -6.63
C TRP A 43 -0.84 -3.19 -5.16
N GLU A 44 0.46 -3.21 -4.85
CA GLU A 44 0.97 -2.92 -3.50
C GLU A 44 1.63 -1.54 -3.54
N PRO A 45 0.92 -0.46 -3.13
CA PRO A 45 1.40 0.91 -3.33
C PRO A 45 2.32 1.46 -2.25
N ALA A 46 2.60 0.69 -1.21
CA ALA A 46 3.58 1.03 -0.18
C ALA A 46 4.42 -0.21 0.09
N ALA A 47 5.09 -0.69 -0.96
CA ALA A 47 5.68 -2.03 -0.98
C ALA A 47 6.90 -2.18 -0.07
N GLY A 48 7.53 -1.08 0.32
CA GLY A 48 8.70 -1.15 1.17
C GLY A 48 9.82 -1.95 0.52
N ARG A 49 10.27 -2.99 1.21
CA ARG A 49 11.29 -3.89 0.68
C ARG A 49 10.70 -5.14 0.03
N GLY A 50 9.40 -5.16 -0.19
CA GLY A 50 8.76 -6.25 -0.90
C GLY A 50 8.27 -7.40 -0.05
N ASP A 51 8.23 -7.24 1.26
CA ASP A 51 7.85 -8.35 2.16
C ASP A 51 6.48 -8.93 1.77
N MET A 52 5.50 -8.06 1.65
CA MET A 52 4.14 -8.48 1.29
C MET A 52 4.03 -8.86 -0.18
N ALA A 53 4.63 -8.05 -1.07
CA ALA A 53 4.58 -8.28 -2.50
C ALA A 53 5.19 -9.62 -2.89
N GLU A 54 6.31 -10.00 -2.27
CA GLU A 54 6.96 -11.28 -2.59
C GLU A 54 6.13 -12.48 -2.17
N VAL A 55 5.45 -12.40 -1.02
CA VAL A 55 4.55 -13.48 -0.58
C VAL A 55 3.38 -13.62 -1.55
N LEU A 56 2.82 -12.51 -1.98
CA LEU A 56 1.72 -12.53 -2.95
C LEU A 56 2.16 -13.12 -4.29
N LYS A 57 3.36 -12.76 -4.76
CA LYS A 57 3.91 -13.33 -5.99
C LYS A 57 4.11 -14.84 -5.86
N LYS A 58 4.67 -15.30 -4.74
CA LYS A 58 4.87 -16.73 -4.50
C LYS A 58 3.56 -17.49 -4.47
N ALA A 59 2.49 -16.85 -4.07
CA ALA A 59 1.16 -17.44 -4.07
C ALA A 59 0.52 -17.49 -5.45
N GLY A 60 1.19 -16.96 -6.47
CA GLY A 60 0.73 -17.03 -7.84
C GLY A 60 0.06 -15.77 -8.38
N TYR A 61 0.07 -14.70 -7.62
CA TYR A 61 -0.54 -13.45 -8.07
C TYR A 61 0.43 -12.60 -8.90
N GLU A 62 -0.14 -11.87 -9.84
CA GLU A 62 0.57 -10.83 -10.56
C GLU A 62 0.54 -9.57 -9.68
N VAL A 63 1.71 -9.05 -9.32
CA VAL A 63 1.80 -7.94 -8.36
C VAL A 63 2.57 -6.78 -8.96
N TYR A 64 1.96 -5.61 -8.91
CA TYR A 64 2.59 -4.35 -9.25
C TYR A 64 2.93 -3.62 -7.94
N ALA A 65 4.23 -3.41 -7.69
CA ALA A 65 4.70 -2.80 -6.45
C ALA A 65 5.24 -1.41 -6.71
N THR A 66 4.84 -0.44 -5.88
CA THR A 66 5.37 0.93 -5.91
C THR A 66 5.58 1.42 -4.50
N ASP A 67 6.34 2.51 -4.36
CA ASP A 67 6.52 3.16 -3.07
C ASP A 67 6.85 4.63 -3.28
N LEU A 68 6.59 5.45 -2.29
CA LEU A 68 7.02 6.84 -2.29
C LEU A 68 8.52 6.94 -2.06
N VAL A 69 9.06 6.12 -1.18
CA VAL A 69 10.46 6.12 -0.77
C VAL A 69 11.22 5.03 -1.51
N ASN A 70 12.41 5.37 -1.99
CA ASN A 70 13.28 4.38 -2.64
C ASN A 70 13.93 3.50 -1.57
N ARG A 71 13.52 2.25 -1.51
CA ARG A 71 14.09 1.25 -0.62
C ARG A 71 14.79 0.12 -1.39
N GLY A 72 14.99 0.33 -2.70
CA GLY A 72 15.74 -0.61 -3.53
C GLY A 72 14.94 -1.79 -4.07
N TYR A 73 13.64 -1.81 -3.87
CA TYR A 73 12.83 -2.96 -4.30
C TYR A 73 11.98 -2.69 -5.54
N CYS A 74 11.37 -1.52 -5.63
CA CYS A 74 10.39 -1.22 -6.68
C CYS A 74 10.51 0.23 -7.12
N PRO A 75 9.77 0.63 -8.19
CA PRO A 75 9.74 2.04 -8.59
C PRO A 75 9.36 2.94 -7.42
N ALA A 76 10.11 4.02 -7.25
CA ALA A 76 9.97 4.95 -6.15
C ALA A 76 9.51 6.33 -6.63
N GLY A 77 9.23 7.21 -5.68
CA GLY A 77 8.73 8.55 -5.98
C GLY A 77 7.28 8.54 -6.43
N ILE A 78 6.56 7.45 -6.21
CA ILE A 78 5.16 7.32 -6.60
C ILE A 78 4.32 7.46 -5.34
N ASP A 79 3.62 8.57 -5.24
CA ASP A 79 2.77 8.87 -4.11
C ASP A 79 1.37 8.32 -4.37
N PHE A 80 1.01 7.24 -3.68
CA PHE A 80 -0.28 6.59 -3.86
C PHE A 80 -1.44 7.58 -3.72
N LEU A 81 -1.33 8.52 -2.79
CA LEU A 81 -2.42 9.46 -2.52
C LEU A 81 -2.65 10.46 -3.64
N LEU A 82 -1.72 10.57 -4.58
CA LEU A 82 -1.84 11.44 -5.75
C LEU A 82 -2.16 10.66 -7.04
N GLU A 83 -2.23 9.33 -6.95
CA GLU A 83 -2.44 8.50 -8.12
C GLU A 83 -3.90 8.47 -8.57
N THR A 84 -4.07 8.24 -9.86
CA THR A 84 -5.38 8.10 -10.47
C THR A 84 -5.55 6.75 -11.17
N MET A 85 -4.49 5.95 -11.20
CA MET A 85 -4.51 4.62 -11.82
C MET A 85 -5.38 3.67 -11.01
N ARG A 86 -6.29 3.00 -11.69
CA ARG A 86 -7.12 1.99 -11.05
C ARG A 86 -6.42 0.63 -11.11
N ALA A 87 -6.74 -0.22 -10.17
CA ALA A 87 -6.23 -1.59 -10.12
C ALA A 87 -7.35 -2.53 -9.72
N GLN A 88 -7.24 -3.79 -10.11
CA GLN A 88 -8.27 -4.76 -9.75
C GLN A 88 -8.29 -4.96 -8.24
N ASN A 89 -7.13 -5.16 -7.64
CA ASN A 89 -7.02 -5.31 -6.20
C ASN A 89 -5.89 -4.44 -5.66
N ILE A 90 -6.06 -3.91 -4.46
CA ILE A 90 -5.02 -3.15 -3.77
C ILE A 90 -4.81 -3.79 -2.41
N VAL A 91 -3.57 -4.15 -2.11
CA VAL A 91 -3.19 -4.77 -0.84
C VAL A 91 -1.97 -4.06 -0.32
N THR A 92 -2.03 -3.53 0.88
CA THR A 92 -0.87 -2.80 1.42
C THR A 92 -0.89 -2.71 2.94
N ASN A 93 0.30 -2.48 3.48
CA ASN A 93 0.52 -2.11 4.87
C ASN A 93 0.87 -0.61 4.86
N PRO A 94 -0.12 0.28 5.02
CA PRO A 94 0.13 1.71 4.85
C PRO A 94 0.89 2.30 6.04
N PRO A 95 1.53 3.48 5.86
CA PRO A 95 2.07 4.21 7.00
C PRO A 95 0.94 4.54 7.98
N PHE A 96 1.20 4.35 9.28
CA PHE A 96 0.15 4.49 10.31
C PHE A 96 -0.57 5.83 10.24
N ASN A 97 0.19 6.89 10.08
CA ASN A 97 -0.37 8.24 10.09
C ASN A 97 -1.22 8.55 8.87
N LEU A 98 -1.15 7.70 7.83
CA LEU A 98 -1.87 7.91 6.58
C LEU A 98 -2.86 6.78 6.30
N ALA A 99 -3.14 5.96 7.29
CA ALA A 99 -4.03 4.80 7.11
C ALA A 99 -5.40 5.20 6.56
N TYR A 100 -5.98 6.26 7.09
CA TYR A 100 -7.28 6.74 6.65
C TYR A 100 -7.24 7.21 5.19
N GLU A 101 -6.22 7.99 4.84
CA GLU A 101 -6.06 8.50 3.48
C GLU A 101 -5.81 7.37 2.49
N PHE A 102 -5.04 6.36 2.89
CA PHE A 102 -4.84 5.16 2.07
C PHE A 102 -6.14 4.41 1.87
N MET A 103 -6.97 4.34 2.90
CA MET A 103 -8.27 3.69 2.78
C MET A 103 -9.17 4.44 1.80
N GLU A 104 -9.27 5.75 1.92
CA GLU A 104 -10.06 6.55 0.99
C GLU A 104 -9.61 6.38 -0.45
N LYS A 105 -8.30 6.52 -0.68
CA LYS A 105 -7.74 6.40 -2.03
C LYS A 105 -7.90 4.98 -2.55
N GLY A 106 -7.67 4.00 -1.70
CA GLY A 106 -7.83 2.59 -2.07
C GLY A 106 -9.26 2.26 -2.50
N LEU A 107 -10.24 2.76 -1.76
CA LEU A 107 -11.65 2.55 -2.13
C LEU A 107 -11.98 3.23 -3.46
N GLU A 108 -11.33 4.33 -3.76
CA GLU A 108 -11.53 5.01 -5.04
C GLU A 108 -10.93 4.22 -6.20
N LEU A 109 -9.74 3.66 -6.02
CA LEU A 109 -8.97 3.07 -7.12
C LEU A 109 -9.11 1.55 -7.26
N ALA A 110 -9.47 0.84 -6.20
CA ALA A 110 -9.64 -0.62 -6.28
C ALA A 110 -10.96 -0.96 -6.95
N GLU A 111 -10.89 -1.80 -7.97
CA GLU A 111 -12.09 -2.20 -8.70
C GLU A 111 -12.80 -3.38 -8.06
N ARG A 112 -12.08 -4.25 -7.36
CA ARG A 112 -12.63 -5.48 -6.76
C ARG A 112 -12.39 -5.55 -5.26
N SER A 113 -11.14 -5.48 -4.81
CA SER A 113 -10.80 -5.66 -3.40
C SER A 113 -9.78 -4.65 -2.92
N LEU A 114 -9.95 -4.22 -1.68
CA LEU A 114 -8.96 -3.43 -0.97
C LEU A 114 -8.68 -4.14 0.35
N ALA A 115 -7.43 -4.48 0.60
CA ALA A 115 -7.02 -5.07 1.87
C ALA A 115 -5.90 -4.22 2.47
N LEU A 116 -6.14 -3.72 3.66
CA LEU A 116 -5.17 -2.90 4.39
C LEU A 116 -4.78 -3.60 5.69
N LEU A 117 -3.48 -3.69 5.92
CA LEU A 117 -2.98 -4.13 7.22
C LEU A 117 -2.88 -2.90 8.10
N LEU A 118 -3.69 -2.85 9.14
CA LEU A 118 -3.75 -1.70 10.04
C LEU A 118 -3.41 -2.13 11.45
N PRO A 119 -2.74 -1.26 12.24
CA PRO A 119 -2.57 -1.55 13.67
C PRO A 119 -3.90 -1.45 14.38
N ILE A 120 -4.04 -2.27 15.40
CA ILE A 120 -5.24 -2.26 16.23
C ILE A 120 -5.10 -1.26 17.36
#